data_428a752e963294b7b99213bea945cc18
#
_entry.id   428a752e963294b7b99213bea945cc18
#
_cell.length_a   1.000
_cell.length_b   1.000
_cell.length_c   1.000
_cell.angle_alpha   90.00
_cell.angle_beta   90.00
_cell.angle_gamma   90.00
#
_symmetry.space_group_name_H-M   'P 1'
#
loop_
_entity.id
_entity.type
_entity.pdbx_description
1 polymer ?
#
loop_
_entity_poly.entity_id
_entity_poly.type
_entity_poly.pdbx_seq_one_letter_code
_entity_poly.pdbx_strand_id
1 'polypeptide(L)'
;IAMCGIVGYIGTEEAAPILLEGLRRLEYRGYDSAGLAVLDPEQGLQVAKAKGRLQVLADLTGQGQKLTGHMGLGHTRWATHGAPNDVNSHPQVSQSGRIAVVHKGIAFVSETDTEVVAQLLDYYYEGDLLDAVGKVLHRIEGAYALGIVCADEPDRLVAVRKDSPLILGYGANFHMLASDVTAVIQHTREVCYLEDGEVAVLTAHGAQVYNSLLQPVEKEISHVDWEISAAEKGGYEHFMFKEIMEQPKAIR
;
A
#
# COMPACT_ATOMS: atom_id res chain seq x y z
N ILE A 1 -14.67 4.74 11.25
CA ILE A 1 -14.72 4.81 9.77
C ILE A 1 -13.84 3.67 9.27
N ALA A 2 -14.46 2.69 8.60
CA ALA A 2 -13.76 1.57 8.02
C ALA A 2 -12.89 2.08 6.85
N MET A 3 -11.63 1.68 6.81
CA MET A 3 -10.68 2.17 5.81
C MET A 3 -9.77 1.03 5.32
N CYS A 4 -9.56 0.95 4.00
CA CYS A 4 -8.59 0.05 3.41
C CYS A 4 -7.18 0.26 3.98
N GLY A 5 -6.39 -0.81 4.06
CA GLY A 5 -4.98 -0.78 4.43
C GLY A 5 -4.10 -1.01 3.20
N ILE A 6 -3.06 -0.20 3.06
CA ILE A 6 -2.02 -0.35 2.01
C ILE A 6 -0.68 -0.56 2.70
N VAL A 7 0.10 -1.48 2.18
CA VAL A 7 1.53 -1.68 2.50
C VAL A 7 2.27 -1.97 1.21
N GLY A 8 3.42 -1.36 1.01
CA GLY A 8 4.36 -1.68 -0.06
C GLY A 8 5.76 -1.84 0.50
N TYR A 9 6.56 -2.64 -0.15
CA TYR A 9 7.95 -2.91 0.21
C TYR A 9 8.80 -3.04 -1.04
N ILE A 10 9.97 -2.47 -0.99
CA ILE A 10 11.06 -2.73 -1.93
C ILE A 10 12.39 -2.74 -1.15
N GLY A 11 13.18 -3.80 -1.31
CA GLY A 11 14.40 -3.97 -0.53
C GLY A 11 15.18 -5.22 -0.89
N THR A 12 15.94 -5.72 0.09
CA THR A 12 16.80 -6.90 -0.08
C THR A 12 16.21 -8.19 0.47
N GLU A 13 15.10 -8.10 1.22
CA GLU A 13 14.45 -9.25 1.82
C GLU A 13 13.22 -9.68 0.99
N GLU A 14 12.69 -10.88 1.23
CA GLU A 14 11.46 -11.36 0.62
C GLU A 14 10.27 -10.46 1.00
N ALA A 15 9.59 -9.90 0.00
CA ALA A 15 8.56 -8.91 0.21
C ALA A 15 7.30 -9.47 0.87
N ALA A 16 6.86 -10.67 0.50
CA ALA A 16 5.55 -11.19 0.90
C ALA A 16 5.38 -11.36 2.43
N PRO A 17 6.35 -11.89 3.21
CA PRO A 17 6.24 -11.95 4.67
C PRO A 17 6.14 -10.56 5.32
N ILE A 18 6.92 -9.58 4.83
CA ILE A 18 6.92 -8.19 5.32
C ILE A 18 5.57 -7.53 5.06
N LEU A 19 5.03 -7.72 3.86
CA LEU A 19 3.71 -7.19 3.48
C LEU A 19 2.60 -7.79 4.36
N LEU A 20 2.62 -9.11 4.61
CA LEU A 20 1.65 -9.76 5.50
C LEU A 20 1.74 -9.23 6.93
N GLU A 21 2.95 -9.01 7.45
CA GLU A 21 3.14 -8.44 8.80
C GLU A 21 2.59 -7.01 8.86
N GLY A 22 2.91 -6.17 7.88
CA GLY A 22 2.36 -4.81 7.80
C GLY A 22 0.82 -4.79 7.70
N LEU A 23 0.23 -5.69 6.91
CA LEU A 23 -1.23 -5.82 6.81
C LEU A 23 -1.88 -6.28 8.13
N ARG A 24 -1.24 -7.18 8.91
CA ARG A 24 -1.73 -7.57 10.24
C ARG A 24 -1.85 -6.37 11.18
N ARG A 25 -0.94 -5.43 11.08
CA ARG A 25 -0.96 -4.18 11.85
C ARG A 25 -2.11 -3.24 11.47
N LEU A 26 -2.69 -3.43 10.28
CA LEU A 26 -3.82 -2.66 9.78
C LEU A 26 -5.18 -3.34 9.98
N GLU A 27 -5.21 -4.58 10.53
CA GLU A 27 -6.46 -5.33 10.74
C GLU A 27 -7.47 -4.62 11.66
N TYR A 28 -7.00 -3.76 12.57
CA TYR A 28 -7.86 -2.99 13.48
C TYR A 28 -8.86 -2.08 12.75
N ARG A 29 -8.58 -1.73 11.50
CA ARG A 29 -9.44 -0.88 10.65
C ARG A 29 -10.68 -1.61 10.13
N GLY A 30 -10.70 -2.95 10.23
CA GLY A 30 -11.70 -3.80 9.60
C GLY A 30 -11.46 -3.95 8.08
N TYR A 31 -11.84 -5.10 7.55
CA TYR A 31 -11.72 -5.43 6.12
C TYR A 31 -12.54 -6.68 5.82
N ASP A 32 -12.80 -6.95 4.53
CA ASP A 32 -13.56 -8.10 4.03
C ASP A 32 -12.78 -8.98 3.05
N SER A 33 -11.66 -8.48 2.57
CA SER A 33 -10.76 -9.22 1.67
C SER A 33 -9.35 -8.66 1.76
N ALA A 34 -8.36 -9.46 1.37
CA ALA A 34 -6.96 -9.09 1.34
C ALA A 34 -6.26 -9.66 0.12
N GLY A 35 -5.13 -9.07 -0.28
CA GLY A 35 -4.31 -9.63 -1.33
C GLY A 35 -2.91 -9.04 -1.38
N LEU A 36 -2.04 -9.75 -2.09
CA LEU A 36 -0.65 -9.40 -2.35
C LEU A 36 -0.38 -9.41 -3.84
N ALA A 37 0.47 -8.51 -4.30
CA ALA A 37 1.18 -8.60 -5.57
C ALA A 37 2.67 -8.53 -5.25
N VAL A 38 3.44 -9.51 -5.68
CA VAL A 38 4.88 -9.58 -5.48
C VAL A 38 5.55 -9.74 -6.83
N LEU A 39 6.57 -8.96 -7.07
CA LEU A 39 7.33 -8.99 -8.32
C LEU A 39 8.65 -9.73 -8.12
N ASP A 40 8.80 -10.79 -8.88
CA ASP A 40 10.02 -11.58 -8.99
C ASP A 40 10.63 -11.31 -10.38
N PRO A 41 11.94 -11.01 -10.48
CA PRO A 41 12.58 -10.75 -11.78
C PRO A 41 12.52 -11.90 -12.77
N GLU A 42 12.40 -13.16 -12.30
CA GLU A 42 12.38 -14.37 -13.16
C GLU A 42 10.96 -14.86 -13.39
N GLN A 43 10.09 -14.80 -12.38
CA GLN A 43 8.70 -15.31 -12.44
C GLN A 43 7.68 -14.23 -12.80
N GLY A 44 8.10 -12.97 -12.84
CA GLY A 44 7.22 -11.84 -13.11
C GLY A 44 6.30 -11.50 -11.93
N LEU A 45 5.16 -10.90 -12.23
CA LEU A 45 4.19 -10.45 -11.25
C LEU A 45 3.33 -11.61 -10.75
N GLN A 46 3.48 -11.93 -9.46
CA GLN A 46 2.74 -12.97 -8.74
C GLN A 46 1.64 -12.32 -7.90
N VAL A 47 0.40 -12.79 -8.01
CA VAL A 47 -0.75 -12.20 -7.31
C VAL A 47 -1.51 -13.27 -6.53
N ALA A 48 -1.79 -13.01 -5.26
CA ALA A 48 -2.65 -13.82 -4.42
C ALA A 48 -3.73 -12.95 -3.77
N LYS A 49 -4.96 -13.40 -3.82
CA LYS A 49 -6.12 -12.70 -3.24
C LYS A 49 -6.96 -13.69 -2.44
N ALA A 50 -7.58 -13.21 -1.38
CA ALA A 50 -8.50 -14.00 -0.58
C ALA A 50 -9.61 -13.13 0.00
N LYS A 51 -10.85 -13.61 -0.13
CA LYS A 51 -11.98 -13.09 0.62
C LYS A 51 -11.88 -13.51 2.08
N GLY A 52 -12.23 -12.63 2.99
CA GLY A 52 -12.28 -12.90 4.43
C GLY A 52 -11.08 -12.39 5.18
N ARG A 53 -10.70 -13.07 6.25
CA ARG A 53 -9.61 -12.64 7.13
C ARG A 53 -8.25 -12.79 6.49
N LEU A 54 -7.30 -11.96 6.87
CA LEU A 54 -5.90 -11.99 6.41
C LEU A 54 -5.25 -13.38 6.62
N GLN A 55 -5.68 -14.12 7.64
CA GLN A 55 -5.21 -15.48 7.87
C GLN A 55 -5.45 -16.40 6.68
N VAL A 56 -6.58 -16.24 5.95
CA VAL A 56 -6.87 -17.04 4.74
C VAL A 56 -5.83 -16.77 3.66
N LEU A 57 -5.46 -15.51 3.44
CA LEU A 57 -4.40 -15.13 2.50
C LEU A 57 -3.03 -15.66 2.96
N ALA A 58 -2.74 -15.56 4.25
CA ALA A 58 -1.49 -16.07 4.83
C ALA A 58 -1.35 -17.59 4.64
N ASP A 59 -2.43 -18.35 4.88
CA ASP A 59 -2.45 -19.81 4.68
C ASP A 59 -2.32 -20.18 3.19
N LEU A 60 -3.04 -19.47 2.31
CA LEU A 60 -2.96 -19.63 0.85
C LEU A 60 -1.53 -19.47 0.34
N THR A 61 -0.84 -18.43 0.83
CA THR A 61 0.52 -18.08 0.42
C THR A 61 1.61 -18.80 1.23
N GLY A 62 1.23 -19.69 2.17
CA GLY A 62 2.19 -20.36 3.07
C GLY A 62 2.96 -19.35 3.91
N GLN A 63 2.27 -18.41 4.55
CA GLN A 63 2.84 -17.29 5.31
C GLN A 63 3.77 -16.40 4.43
N GLY A 64 3.44 -16.27 3.14
CA GLY A 64 4.21 -15.51 2.16
C GLY A 64 5.31 -16.30 1.44
N GLN A 65 5.66 -17.50 1.90
CA GLN A 65 6.80 -18.27 1.34
C GLN A 65 6.59 -18.78 -0.10
N LYS A 66 5.35 -18.79 -0.59
CA LYS A 66 5.03 -19.22 -1.96
C LYS A 66 5.13 -18.09 -2.99
N LEU A 67 5.31 -16.85 -2.54
CA LEU A 67 5.48 -15.69 -3.41
C LEU A 67 6.91 -15.19 -3.22
N THR A 68 7.73 -15.35 -4.22
CA THR A 68 9.13 -14.93 -4.23
C THR A 68 9.28 -13.54 -4.83
N GLY A 69 10.24 -12.78 -4.32
CA GLY A 69 10.58 -11.46 -4.84
C GLY A 69 10.78 -10.40 -3.77
N HIS A 70 11.52 -9.37 -4.13
CA HIS A 70 12.00 -8.34 -3.21
C HIS A 70 11.22 -7.02 -3.29
N MET A 71 10.18 -6.99 -4.11
CA MET A 71 9.26 -5.87 -4.24
C MET A 71 7.82 -6.34 -4.31
N GLY A 72 6.92 -5.60 -3.65
CA GLY A 72 5.50 -5.93 -3.75
C GLY A 72 4.58 -4.96 -3.03
N LEU A 73 3.30 -5.24 -3.19
CA LEU A 73 2.17 -4.49 -2.63
C LEU A 73 1.24 -5.43 -1.88
N GLY A 74 0.75 -4.97 -0.75
CA GLY A 74 -0.28 -5.63 0.03
C GLY A 74 -1.47 -4.70 0.28
N HIS A 75 -2.65 -5.28 0.34
CA HIS A 75 -3.89 -4.55 0.55
C HIS A 75 -4.88 -5.30 1.41
N THR A 76 -5.55 -4.60 2.34
CA THR A 76 -6.78 -5.04 2.99
C THR A 76 -7.92 -4.14 2.54
N ARG A 77 -8.94 -4.73 1.92
CA ARG A 77 -10.08 -4.01 1.36
C ARG A 77 -11.25 -4.03 2.33
N TRP A 78 -11.85 -2.86 2.54
CA TRP A 78 -13.21 -2.75 3.03
C TRP A 78 -14.12 -2.39 1.85
N ALA A 79 -15.01 -3.29 1.46
CA ALA A 79 -15.91 -3.07 0.33
C ALA A 79 -16.88 -1.93 0.63
N THR A 80 -16.71 -0.81 -0.05
CA THR A 80 -17.69 0.27 -0.13
C THR A 80 -18.58 0.09 -1.36
N HIS A 81 -18.08 -0.59 -2.40
CA HIS A 81 -18.76 -0.90 -3.66
C HIS A 81 -18.34 -2.28 -4.16
N GLY A 82 -19.29 -3.00 -4.77
CA GLY A 82 -19.08 -4.37 -5.25
C GLY A 82 -19.00 -5.42 -4.13
N ALA A 83 -19.54 -6.61 -4.38
CA ALA A 83 -19.51 -7.70 -3.41
C ALA A 83 -18.07 -8.12 -3.07
N PRO A 84 -17.78 -8.49 -1.80
CA PRO A 84 -16.47 -9.03 -1.44
C PRO A 84 -16.30 -10.40 -2.10
N ASN A 85 -15.43 -10.44 -3.11
CA ASN A 85 -15.01 -11.64 -3.83
C ASN A 85 -13.56 -11.47 -4.29
N ASP A 86 -12.93 -12.54 -4.77
CA ASP A 86 -11.53 -12.51 -5.17
C ASP A 86 -11.27 -11.61 -6.39
N VAL A 87 -12.27 -11.42 -7.26
CA VAL A 87 -12.15 -10.53 -8.45
C VAL A 87 -12.07 -9.07 -8.03
N ASN A 88 -12.96 -8.67 -7.10
CA ASN A 88 -13.02 -7.29 -6.59
C ASN A 88 -11.98 -6.99 -5.52
N SER A 89 -11.21 -8.00 -5.06
CA SER A 89 -10.13 -7.82 -4.10
C SER A 89 -8.92 -7.16 -4.77
N HIS A 90 -8.16 -6.37 -4.00
CA HIS A 90 -6.89 -5.81 -4.46
C HIS A 90 -5.72 -6.77 -4.17
N PRO A 91 -4.61 -6.65 -4.91
CA PRO A 91 -4.31 -5.72 -6.00
C PRO A 91 -5.13 -5.95 -7.26
N GLN A 92 -5.42 -4.87 -8.03
CA GLN A 92 -5.95 -4.98 -9.38
C GLN A 92 -4.79 -5.03 -10.38
N VAL A 93 -4.96 -5.79 -11.44
CA VAL A 93 -3.89 -6.05 -12.43
C VAL A 93 -4.37 -5.61 -13.80
N SER A 94 -3.48 -5.01 -14.59
CA SER A 94 -3.78 -4.66 -15.99
C SER A 94 -4.00 -5.89 -16.84
N GLN A 95 -4.67 -5.72 -17.97
CA GLN A 95 -4.98 -6.83 -18.91
C GLN A 95 -3.70 -7.51 -19.44
N SER A 96 -2.61 -6.76 -19.61
CA SER A 96 -1.30 -7.31 -20.00
C SER A 96 -0.64 -8.16 -18.91
N GLY A 97 -1.09 -8.03 -17.65
CA GLY A 97 -0.51 -8.71 -16.49
C GLY A 97 0.77 -8.04 -15.95
N ARG A 98 1.22 -6.92 -16.53
CA ARG A 98 2.50 -6.29 -16.13
C ARG A 98 2.39 -5.23 -15.05
N ILE A 99 1.22 -4.61 -14.84
CA ILE A 99 1.03 -3.56 -13.83
C ILE A 99 0.06 -4.02 -12.77
N ALA A 100 0.44 -3.92 -11.49
CA ALA A 100 -0.45 -4.11 -10.37
C ALA A 100 -0.61 -2.82 -9.55
N VAL A 101 -1.84 -2.55 -9.12
CA VAL A 101 -2.22 -1.35 -8.37
C VAL A 101 -3.00 -1.73 -7.12
N VAL A 102 -2.64 -1.15 -5.98
CA VAL A 102 -3.48 -1.10 -4.78
C VAL A 102 -3.99 0.32 -4.60
N HIS A 103 -5.21 0.44 -4.12
CA HIS A 103 -5.89 1.72 -4.01
C HIS A 103 -6.62 1.84 -2.68
N LYS A 104 -6.54 3.02 -2.08
CA LYS A 104 -7.38 3.46 -0.96
C LYS A 104 -8.03 4.78 -1.34
N GLY A 105 -9.36 4.82 -1.42
CA GLY A 105 -10.10 6.05 -1.74
C GLY A 105 -11.59 5.88 -1.56
N ILE A 106 -12.31 6.99 -1.69
CA ILE A 106 -13.77 7.05 -1.67
C ILE A 106 -14.26 6.90 -3.11
N ALA A 107 -15.10 5.93 -3.30
CA ALA A 107 -15.91 5.51 -4.45
C ALA A 107 -15.93 6.37 -5.71
N PHE A 108 -15.51 5.79 -6.80
CA PHE A 108 -16.01 6.07 -8.13
C PHE A 108 -17.33 5.30 -8.36
N VAL A 109 -18.06 5.63 -9.42
CA VAL A 109 -19.44 5.15 -9.69
C VAL A 109 -19.51 3.72 -10.27
N SER A 110 -18.38 3.01 -10.50
CA SER A 110 -18.35 1.66 -11.07
C SER A 110 -17.75 0.63 -10.13
N GLU A 111 -18.09 -0.65 -10.31
CA GLU A 111 -17.60 -1.77 -9.45
C GLU A 111 -16.08 -2.05 -9.59
N THR A 112 -15.36 -1.36 -10.50
CA THR A 112 -13.98 -1.67 -10.90
C THR A 112 -13.08 -0.43 -11.08
N ASP A 113 -13.25 0.61 -10.30
CA ASP A 113 -12.50 1.87 -10.42
C ASP A 113 -10.98 1.69 -10.41
N THR A 114 -10.46 0.86 -9.51
CA THR A 114 -9.02 0.59 -9.43
C THR A 114 -8.50 -0.21 -10.62
N GLU A 115 -9.30 -1.10 -11.18
CA GLU A 115 -8.96 -1.80 -12.42
C GLU A 115 -8.79 -0.80 -13.57
N VAL A 116 -9.65 0.23 -13.64
CA VAL A 116 -9.50 1.30 -14.64
C VAL A 116 -8.16 2.01 -14.50
N VAL A 117 -7.70 2.29 -13.27
CA VAL A 117 -6.37 2.88 -13.05
C VAL A 117 -5.27 1.96 -13.57
N ALA A 118 -5.32 0.66 -13.29
CA ALA A 118 -4.35 -0.29 -13.79
C ALA A 118 -4.34 -0.36 -15.33
N GLN A 119 -5.53 -0.33 -15.97
CA GLN A 119 -5.64 -0.32 -17.42
C GLN A 119 -5.15 0.99 -18.05
N LEU A 120 -5.44 2.15 -17.43
CA LEU A 120 -4.94 3.45 -17.91
C LEU A 120 -3.42 3.54 -17.80
N LEU A 121 -2.83 3.03 -16.72
CA LEU A 121 -1.39 2.98 -16.56
C LEU A 121 -0.77 2.13 -17.67
N ASP A 122 -1.32 0.95 -17.93
CA ASP A 122 -0.84 0.04 -18.98
C ASP A 122 -0.98 0.67 -20.39
N TYR A 123 -2.06 1.41 -20.64
CA TYR A 123 -2.29 2.13 -21.89
C TYR A 123 -1.29 3.27 -22.12
N TYR A 124 -0.92 4.02 -21.07
CA TYR A 124 0.02 5.13 -21.16
C TYR A 124 1.49 4.74 -20.96
N TYR A 125 1.75 3.49 -20.58
CA TYR A 125 3.10 3.01 -20.33
C TYR A 125 3.89 2.83 -21.64
N GLU A 126 4.92 3.65 -21.81
CA GLU A 126 5.83 3.67 -22.94
C GLU A 126 7.29 3.39 -22.52
N GLY A 127 7.49 2.67 -21.40
CA GLY A 127 8.81 2.34 -20.86
C GLY A 127 9.25 3.22 -19.68
N ASP A 128 8.38 4.10 -19.16
CA ASP A 128 8.60 4.87 -17.95
C ASP A 128 7.29 4.94 -17.14
N LEU A 129 7.31 4.28 -15.96
CA LEU A 129 6.13 4.20 -15.09
C LEU A 129 5.77 5.56 -14.50
N LEU A 130 6.77 6.40 -14.17
CA LEU A 130 6.51 7.72 -13.60
C LEU A 130 5.83 8.64 -14.61
N ASP A 131 6.22 8.60 -15.88
CA ASP A 131 5.56 9.34 -16.95
C ASP A 131 4.11 8.85 -17.17
N ALA A 132 3.91 7.52 -17.19
CA ALA A 132 2.56 6.93 -17.27
C ALA A 132 1.68 7.38 -16.10
N VAL A 133 2.21 7.38 -14.87
CA VAL A 133 1.52 7.88 -13.68
C VAL A 133 1.14 9.35 -13.87
N GLY A 134 2.05 10.20 -14.31
CA GLY A 134 1.76 11.60 -14.58
C GLY A 134 0.59 11.80 -15.55
N LYS A 135 0.55 11.05 -16.66
CA LYS A 135 -0.55 11.08 -17.64
C LYS A 135 -1.88 10.62 -17.04
N VAL A 136 -1.86 9.61 -16.16
CA VAL A 136 -3.06 9.07 -15.49
C VAL A 136 -3.60 10.05 -14.45
N LEU A 137 -2.74 10.71 -13.67
CA LEU A 137 -3.15 11.67 -12.64
C LEU A 137 -3.96 12.85 -13.18
N HIS A 138 -3.78 13.22 -14.45
CA HIS A 138 -4.60 14.22 -15.12
C HIS A 138 -5.99 13.73 -15.55
N ARG A 139 -6.27 12.43 -15.41
CA ARG A 139 -7.51 11.78 -15.87
C ARG A 139 -8.37 11.25 -14.74
N ILE A 140 -7.80 11.05 -13.55
CA ILE A 140 -8.52 10.52 -12.39
C ILE A 140 -8.89 11.65 -11.44
N GLU A 141 -10.10 11.59 -10.91
CA GLU A 141 -10.64 12.55 -9.95
C GLU A 141 -10.99 11.83 -8.64
N GLY A 142 -11.06 12.56 -7.52
CA GLY A 142 -11.43 12.05 -6.21
C GLY A 142 -10.25 11.89 -5.27
N ALA A 143 -10.51 11.28 -4.11
CA ALA A 143 -9.52 11.00 -3.08
C ALA A 143 -8.90 9.62 -3.29
N TYR A 144 -7.58 9.51 -3.29
CA TYR A 144 -6.88 8.24 -3.46
C TYR A 144 -5.50 8.21 -2.79
N ALA A 145 -5.09 7.00 -2.41
CA ALA A 145 -3.71 6.62 -2.19
C ALA A 145 -3.43 5.39 -3.06
N LEU A 146 -2.42 5.46 -3.90
CA LEU A 146 -2.06 4.41 -4.84
C LEU A 146 -0.69 3.85 -4.48
N GLY A 147 -0.54 2.53 -4.59
CA GLY A 147 0.74 1.85 -4.72
C GLY A 147 0.75 1.10 -6.06
N ILE A 148 1.82 1.25 -6.82
CA ILE A 148 1.91 0.78 -8.21
C ILE A 148 3.25 0.07 -8.39
N VAL A 149 3.22 -1.13 -8.99
CA VAL A 149 4.39 -1.87 -9.43
C VAL A 149 4.23 -2.27 -10.90
N CYS A 150 5.34 -2.28 -11.64
CA CYS A 150 5.40 -2.67 -13.04
C CYS A 150 6.44 -3.77 -13.24
N ALA A 151 6.08 -4.85 -13.92
CA ALA A 151 6.98 -5.97 -14.19
C ALA A 151 8.20 -5.58 -15.05
N ASP A 152 8.03 -4.57 -15.91
CA ASP A 152 9.11 -4.07 -16.76
C ASP A 152 10.08 -3.11 -16.01
N GLU A 153 9.73 -2.69 -14.78
CA GLU A 153 10.56 -1.85 -13.90
C GLU A 153 10.67 -2.50 -12.50
N PRO A 154 11.37 -3.62 -12.36
CA PRO A 154 11.39 -4.40 -11.13
C PRO A 154 12.19 -3.77 -9.98
N ASP A 155 12.79 -2.62 -10.19
CA ASP A 155 13.57 -1.85 -9.22
C ASP A 155 12.82 -0.60 -8.70
N ARG A 156 11.56 -0.39 -9.11
CA ARG A 156 10.77 0.79 -8.76
C ARG A 156 9.38 0.46 -8.26
N LEU A 157 9.05 1.03 -7.12
CA LEU A 157 7.69 1.05 -6.57
C LEU A 157 7.22 2.50 -6.56
N VAL A 158 6.07 2.79 -7.15
CA VAL A 158 5.53 4.15 -7.21
C VAL A 158 4.36 4.29 -6.25
N ALA A 159 4.37 5.40 -5.50
CA ALA A 159 3.32 5.78 -4.57
C ALA A 159 2.71 7.13 -4.98
N VAL A 160 1.40 7.28 -4.86
CA VAL A 160 0.70 8.54 -5.15
C VAL A 160 -0.30 8.83 -4.05
N ARG A 161 -0.39 10.09 -3.64
CA ARG A 161 -1.37 10.52 -2.64
C ARG A 161 -2.24 11.67 -3.13
N LYS A 162 -3.56 11.59 -2.84
CA LYS A 162 -4.50 12.70 -2.88
C LYS A 162 -5.61 12.46 -1.87
N ASP A 163 -5.78 13.34 -0.90
CA ASP A 163 -6.83 13.32 0.14
C ASP A 163 -6.92 12.04 1.00
N SER A 164 -6.01 11.08 0.82
CA SER A 164 -5.92 9.82 1.58
C SER A 164 -4.53 9.67 2.18
N PRO A 165 -4.38 9.31 3.46
CA PRO A 165 -3.06 9.23 4.09
C PRO A 165 -2.18 8.18 3.42
N LEU A 166 -0.93 8.57 3.14
CA LEU A 166 0.13 7.70 2.65
C LEU A 166 1.48 8.20 3.17
N ILE A 167 2.28 7.31 3.68
CA ILE A 167 3.61 7.57 4.22
C ILE A 167 4.67 6.70 3.56
N LEU A 168 5.89 7.18 3.58
CA LEU A 168 7.09 6.43 3.19
C LEU A 168 7.87 6.08 4.45
N GLY A 169 8.38 4.85 4.52
CA GLY A 169 9.33 4.42 5.55
C GLY A 169 10.71 4.25 4.93
N TYR A 170 11.73 4.75 5.63
CA TYR A 170 13.12 4.74 5.16
C TYR A 170 13.96 3.75 5.97
N GLY A 171 14.53 2.76 5.32
CA GLY A 171 15.50 1.83 5.87
C GLY A 171 16.85 1.93 5.17
N ALA A 172 17.86 1.22 5.69
CA ALA A 172 19.21 1.25 5.12
C ALA A 172 19.31 0.62 3.72
N ASN A 173 18.55 -0.47 3.48
CA ASN A 173 18.56 -1.23 2.24
C ASN A 173 17.14 -1.59 1.78
N PHE A 174 16.16 -0.84 2.21
CA PHE A 174 14.77 -0.99 1.82
C PHE A 174 14.01 0.31 2.00
N HIS A 175 12.90 0.44 1.28
CA HIS A 175 11.90 1.48 1.50
C HIS A 175 10.51 0.85 1.54
N MET A 176 9.63 1.47 2.29
CA MET A 176 8.24 1.04 2.43
C MET A 176 7.29 2.17 2.11
N LEU A 177 6.09 1.83 1.67
CA LEU A 177 4.95 2.72 1.71
C LEU A 177 3.85 2.10 2.58
N ALA A 178 3.09 2.93 3.27
CA ALA A 178 1.93 2.46 4.02
C ALA A 178 0.86 3.55 4.16
N SER A 179 -0.36 3.12 4.36
CA SER A 179 -1.47 4.02 4.67
C SER A 179 -1.51 4.44 6.16
N ASP A 180 -0.63 3.88 6.99
CA ASP A 180 -0.50 4.19 8.41
C ASP A 180 0.87 3.77 8.93
N VAL A 181 1.42 4.56 9.86
CA VAL A 181 2.74 4.35 10.46
C VAL A 181 2.85 3.02 11.21
N THR A 182 1.75 2.52 11.75
CA THR A 182 1.72 1.23 12.49
C THR A 182 2.18 0.06 11.65
N ALA A 183 2.02 0.12 10.31
CA ALA A 183 2.44 -0.93 9.40
C ALA A 183 3.96 -0.96 9.17
N VAL A 184 4.68 0.14 9.37
CA VAL A 184 6.12 0.26 9.07
C VAL A 184 7.00 0.36 10.30
N ILE A 185 6.44 0.73 11.46
CA ILE A 185 7.20 1.09 12.68
C ILE A 185 8.10 -0.02 13.23
N GLN A 186 7.83 -1.29 12.91
CA GLN A 186 8.71 -2.40 13.28
C GLN A 186 9.97 -2.50 12.43
N HIS A 187 9.90 -2.00 11.20
CA HIS A 187 11.00 -2.05 10.24
C HIS A 187 11.81 -0.77 10.26
N THR A 188 11.12 0.39 10.41
CA THR A 188 11.78 1.69 10.50
C THR A 188 10.92 2.69 11.26
N ARG A 189 11.60 3.63 11.94
CA ARG A 189 10.99 4.79 12.59
C ARG A 189 11.19 6.08 11.81
N GLU A 190 12.02 6.03 10.77
CA GLU A 190 12.26 7.15 9.85
C GLU A 190 11.16 7.17 8.79
N VAL A 191 10.30 8.19 8.85
CA VAL A 191 9.14 8.27 7.95
C VAL A 191 9.02 9.65 7.31
N CYS A 192 8.39 9.67 6.13
CA CYS A 192 8.00 10.90 5.45
C CYS A 192 6.51 10.82 5.12
N TYR A 193 5.79 11.89 5.38
CA TYR A 193 4.38 12.02 5.03
C TYR A 193 4.25 12.67 3.65
N LEU A 194 3.61 11.98 2.72
CA LEU A 194 3.29 12.58 1.42
C LEU A 194 2.18 13.60 1.57
N GLU A 195 2.23 14.67 0.79
CA GLU A 195 1.20 15.69 0.65
C GLU A 195 0.30 15.40 -0.55
N ASP A 196 -0.80 16.12 -0.67
CA ASP A 196 -1.75 15.92 -1.77
C ASP A 196 -1.15 16.30 -3.11
N GLY A 197 -1.28 15.40 -4.07
CA GLY A 197 -0.71 15.53 -5.40
C GLY A 197 0.76 15.11 -5.50
N GLU A 198 1.37 14.64 -4.41
CA GLU A 198 2.73 14.12 -4.47
C GLU A 198 2.78 12.69 -5.00
N VAL A 199 3.85 12.44 -5.74
CA VAL A 199 4.24 11.14 -6.29
C VAL A 199 5.60 10.77 -5.71
N ALA A 200 5.76 9.55 -5.23
CA ALA A 200 7.05 9.05 -4.78
C ALA A 200 7.48 7.84 -5.58
N VAL A 201 8.75 7.80 -5.95
CA VAL A 201 9.42 6.63 -6.54
C VAL A 201 10.38 6.08 -5.49
N LEU A 202 10.14 4.83 -5.10
CA LEU A 202 10.93 4.09 -4.13
C LEU A 202 11.77 3.03 -4.85
N THR A 203 13.03 2.93 -4.43
CA THR A 203 13.95 1.85 -4.80
C THR A 203 14.48 1.19 -3.52
N ALA A 204 15.25 0.12 -3.64
CA ALA A 204 15.93 -0.45 -2.47
C ALA A 204 16.93 0.52 -1.83
N HIS A 205 17.46 1.49 -2.59
CA HIS A 205 18.55 2.37 -2.17
C HIS A 205 18.17 3.83 -1.95
N GLY A 206 16.94 4.22 -2.25
CA GLY A 206 16.47 5.59 -2.09
C GLY A 206 15.01 5.78 -2.42
N ALA A 207 14.47 6.92 -2.01
CA ALA A 207 13.16 7.38 -2.39
C ALA A 207 13.24 8.83 -2.85
N GLN A 208 12.60 9.15 -3.97
CA GLN A 208 12.46 10.49 -4.49
C GLN A 208 11.01 10.88 -4.56
N VAL A 209 10.69 12.04 -4.00
CA VAL A 209 9.33 12.61 -4.06
C VAL A 209 9.27 13.68 -5.15
N TYR A 210 8.13 13.75 -5.81
CA TYR A 210 7.81 14.70 -6.87
C TYR A 210 6.48 15.39 -6.56
N ASN A 211 6.34 16.63 -6.98
CA ASN A 211 5.04 17.32 -6.95
C ASN A 211 4.12 16.87 -8.11
N SER A 212 2.93 17.44 -8.19
CA SER A 212 1.93 17.14 -9.24
C SER A 212 2.39 17.45 -10.67
N LEU A 213 3.47 18.21 -10.84
CA LEU A 213 4.09 18.51 -12.15
C LEU A 213 5.32 17.61 -12.41
N LEU A 214 5.49 16.57 -11.62
CA LEU A 214 6.64 15.65 -11.65
C LEU A 214 8.01 16.34 -11.47
N GLN A 215 8.03 17.46 -10.75
CA GLN A 215 9.27 18.12 -10.35
C GLN A 215 9.73 17.56 -9.00
N PRO A 216 11.01 17.24 -8.81
CA PRO A 216 11.52 16.70 -7.57
C PRO A 216 11.32 17.68 -6.41
N VAL A 217 10.95 17.15 -5.26
CA VAL A 217 10.74 17.89 -4.01
C VAL A 217 11.60 17.26 -2.92
N GLU A 218 12.26 18.10 -2.14
CA GLU A 218 12.93 17.65 -0.92
C GLU A 218 11.90 17.51 0.22
N LYS A 219 11.98 16.42 0.95
CA LYS A 219 11.08 16.12 2.06
C LYS A 219 11.86 15.96 3.35
N GLU A 220 11.29 16.44 4.42
CA GLU A 220 11.81 16.20 5.76
C GLU A 220 11.43 14.77 6.22
N ILE A 221 12.44 14.05 6.72
CA ILE A 221 12.25 12.74 7.33
C ILE A 221 12.01 12.97 8.83
N SER A 222 10.90 12.47 9.32
CA SER A 222 10.49 12.57 10.72
C SER A 222 10.80 11.27 11.44
N HIS A 223 11.31 11.38 12.67
CA HIS A 223 11.47 10.22 13.55
C HIS A 223 10.21 9.96 14.37
N VAL A 224 9.76 8.71 14.42
CA VAL A 224 8.58 8.30 15.20
C VAL A 224 9.02 7.81 16.59
N ASP A 225 8.79 8.64 17.60
CA ASP A 225 9.24 8.40 18.98
C ASP A 225 8.32 7.50 19.84
N TRP A 226 7.06 7.34 19.43
CA TRP A 226 6.11 6.60 20.25
C TRP A 226 6.30 5.07 20.15
N GLU A 227 6.01 4.39 21.26
CA GLU A 227 6.20 2.95 21.41
C GLU A 227 5.14 2.16 20.62
N ILE A 228 5.56 1.02 20.04
CA ILE A 228 4.67 0.08 19.34
C ILE A 228 3.52 -0.38 20.26
N SER A 229 3.77 -0.54 21.56
CA SER A 229 2.77 -0.87 22.56
C SER A 229 1.59 0.11 22.61
N ALA A 230 1.81 1.39 22.24
CA ALA A 230 0.74 2.37 22.14
C ALA A 230 -0.23 2.07 20.97
N ALA A 231 0.26 1.42 19.91
CA ALA A 231 -0.55 1.00 18.76
C ALA A 231 -1.20 -0.39 18.95
N GLU A 232 -0.85 -1.12 20.00
CA GLU A 232 -1.42 -2.41 20.33
C GLU A 232 -2.66 -2.27 21.22
N LYS A 233 -3.44 -3.36 21.32
CA LYS A 233 -4.66 -3.36 22.16
C LYS A 233 -4.41 -3.10 23.64
N GLY A 234 -3.16 -3.25 24.12
CA GLY A 234 -2.78 -2.94 25.52
C GLY A 234 -3.57 -3.72 26.58
N GLY A 235 -3.95 -4.97 26.26
CA GLY A 235 -4.78 -5.82 27.14
C GLY A 235 -6.28 -5.64 27.00
N TYR A 236 -6.75 -4.74 26.15
CA TYR A 236 -8.17 -4.58 25.83
C TYR A 236 -8.62 -5.56 24.75
N GLU A 237 -9.86 -6.04 24.84
CA GLU A 237 -10.44 -6.96 23.87
C GLU A 237 -10.58 -6.31 22.47
N HIS A 238 -10.93 -5.01 22.43
CA HIS A 238 -11.15 -4.24 21.22
C HIS A 238 -10.42 -2.90 21.24
N PHE A 239 -9.91 -2.43 20.11
CA PHE A 239 -9.27 -1.12 19.96
C PHE A 239 -10.19 0.03 20.37
N MET A 240 -11.46 -0.01 19.94
CA MET A 240 -12.46 0.99 20.31
C MET A 240 -12.60 1.12 21.83
N PHE A 241 -12.59 0.01 22.56
CA PHE A 241 -12.67 0.03 24.02
C PHE A 241 -11.42 0.64 24.64
N LYS A 242 -10.22 0.32 24.10
CA LYS A 242 -8.98 0.99 24.50
C LYS A 242 -9.07 2.50 24.29
N GLU A 243 -9.47 2.94 23.10
CA GLU A 243 -9.59 4.36 22.75
C GLU A 243 -10.57 5.10 23.67
N ILE A 244 -11.72 4.51 23.99
CA ILE A 244 -12.69 5.06 24.94
C ILE A 244 -12.03 5.25 26.33
N MET A 245 -11.27 4.26 26.80
CA MET A 245 -10.64 4.30 28.11
C MET A 245 -9.44 5.24 28.17
N GLU A 246 -8.79 5.52 27.05
CA GLU A 246 -7.65 6.43 26.93
C GLU A 246 -8.06 7.91 26.74
N GLN A 247 -9.32 8.19 26.35
CA GLN A 247 -9.81 9.57 26.14
C GLN A 247 -9.51 10.53 27.31
N PRO A 248 -9.70 10.17 28.60
CA PRO A 248 -9.41 11.08 29.68
C PRO A 248 -7.93 11.49 29.76
N LYS A 249 -7.02 10.63 29.26
CA LYS A 249 -5.57 10.90 29.19
C LYS A 249 -5.21 11.74 27.98
N ALA A 250 -5.88 11.50 26.85
CA ALA A 250 -5.62 12.22 25.60
C ALA A 250 -6.16 13.65 25.58
N ILE A 251 -7.18 13.96 26.42
CA ILE A 251 -7.83 15.28 26.50
C ILE A 251 -7.16 16.20 27.56
N ARG A 252 -6.33 15.66 28.44
CA ARG A 252 -5.55 16.42 29.44
C ARG A 252 -4.26 16.98 28.85
#